data_967d183d802fe34c7c40497621fc6ae2
#
_entry.id   967d183d802fe34c7c40497621fc6ae2
#
_cell.length_a   1.000
_cell.length_b   1.000
_cell.length_c   1.000
_cell.angle_alpha   90.00
_cell.angle_beta   90.00
_cell.angle_gamma   90.00
#
_symmetry.space_group_name_H-M   'P 1'
#
loop_
_entity.id
_entity.type
_entity.pdbx_description
1 polymer ?
#
loop_
_entity_poly.entity_id
_entity_poly.type
_entity_poly.pdbx_seq_one_letter_code
_entity_poly.pdbx_strand_id
1 'polypeptide(L)'
;MNVTFWELWAQCRPAFRQRRCWENAGALLSGVLLNMGRHTISRSIASSGASDRDWSAVYRLFERERVDTGELFRIVREEVLRALTPNAPAVAFIDDTLFKKSGPRVFGAGWKRDPLGPKFTTNLVWAQRFMQISLAYPEAESRCRGIPVSFTHCPVPKKPGRKATESELAQYLALRKENRLPKRAAETLLHFQSAIPGRKLIIAGDGGYTNSTVCRAILPGNAFIGRIRKDARIFSQPAAGQTGRGRKQYYGHTLPMPQEIQSDGSPWTEVTAFTGNGRHVFGLKSVTGVRSKLTGDKDVKVVIVRPLRYRLSKGKRLLYRDAAYLFCTDPDMPDSEILQTYLQRWEIEINFRDEKSIFGIHQSQTRTETAIKTYPAFIAAAYGLFMLAAKSRYGDTNPAVYPKWRQTKTVWRSSTANFLSMFRMESLISAVQKSGFMSSPEDDTKPLLFDTDWTAPIYAATN
;
A
#
# COMPACT_ATOMS: atom_id res chain seq x y z
N MET A 1 11.92 14.02 14.06
CA MET A 1 11.62 12.96 13.08
C MET A 1 12.85 12.13 12.74
N ASN A 2 13.99 12.76 12.45
CA ASN A 2 15.23 12.03 12.14
C ASN A 2 15.63 11.08 13.28
N VAL A 3 15.70 11.55 14.53
CA VAL A 3 16.02 10.72 15.71
C VAL A 3 15.06 9.53 15.80
N THR A 4 13.75 9.77 15.76
CA THR A 4 12.72 8.72 15.86
C THR A 4 12.85 7.68 14.74
N PHE A 5 13.19 8.11 13.52
CA PHE A 5 13.42 7.20 12.42
C PHE A 5 14.58 6.25 12.67
N TRP A 6 15.72 6.77 13.20
CA TRP A 6 16.89 5.96 13.51
C TRP A 6 16.69 5.06 14.73
N GLU A 7 15.86 5.48 15.68
CA GLU A 7 15.41 4.62 16.80
C GLU A 7 14.60 3.42 16.30
N LEU A 8 13.65 3.65 15.39
CA LEU A 8 12.90 2.56 14.72
C LEU A 8 13.84 1.68 13.88
N TRP A 9 14.80 2.28 13.16
CA TRP A 9 15.81 1.53 12.41
C TRP A 9 16.71 0.68 13.33
N ALA A 10 17.03 1.15 14.52
CA ALA A 10 17.79 0.37 15.49
C ALA A 10 17.04 -0.92 15.91
N GLN A 11 15.73 -0.88 16.02
CA GLN A 11 14.91 -2.05 16.28
C GLN A 11 14.96 -3.08 15.13
N CYS A 12 15.29 -2.65 13.91
CA CYS A 12 15.41 -3.52 12.75
C CYS A 12 16.71 -4.34 12.72
N ARG A 13 17.61 -4.20 13.72
CA ARG A 13 18.86 -4.96 13.78
C ARG A 13 18.69 -6.49 13.66
N PRO A 14 17.65 -7.13 14.23
CA PRO A 14 17.42 -8.58 14.10
C PRO A 14 17.18 -9.06 12.66
N ALA A 15 16.71 -8.19 11.76
CA ALA A 15 16.52 -8.52 10.34
C ALA A 15 17.85 -8.78 9.58
N PHE A 16 19.00 -8.61 10.25
CA PHE A 16 20.34 -8.73 9.65
C PHE A 16 21.21 -9.70 10.45
N ARG A 17 21.75 -10.71 9.78
CA ARG A 17 22.64 -11.70 10.43
C ARG A 17 23.88 -11.06 11.07
N GLN A 18 24.44 -10.03 10.41
CA GLN A 18 25.68 -9.35 10.84
C GLN A 18 25.44 -7.86 11.06
N ARG A 19 26.08 -7.29 12.08
CA ARG A 19 26.05 -5.86 12.38
C ARG A 19 26.47 -5.02 11.17
N ARG A 20 27.55 -5.41 10.47
CA ARG A 20 28.01 -4.71 9.27
C ARG A 20 26.97 -4.67 8.15
N CYS A 21 26.15 -5.72 8.00
CA CYS A 21 25.06 -5.71 7.02
C CYS A 21 23.98 -4.68 7.39
N TRP A 22 23.61 -4.57 8.66
CA TRP A 22 22.69 -3.57 9.16
C TRP A 22 23.24 -2.15 8.99
N GLU A 23 24.52 -1.91 9.30
CA GLU A 23 25.19 -0.62 9.09
C GLU A 23 25.22 -0.21 7.61
N ASN A 24 25.57 -1.13 6.70
CA ASN A 24 25.56 -0.87 5.26
C ASN A 24 24.13 -0.59 4.74
N ALA A 25 23.14 -1.30 5.24
CA ALA A 25 21.73 -1.06 4.90
C ALA A 25 21.24 0.30 5.44
N GLY A 26 21.66 0.69 6.64
CA GLY A 26 21.38 2.02 7.22
C GLY A 26 22.02 3.15 6.41
N ALA A 27 23.27 2.99 5.97
CA ALA A 27 23.93 3.95 5.08
C ALA A 27 23.19 4.07 3.74
N LEU A 28 22.81 2.94 3.12
CA LEU A 28 22.00 2.96 1.90
C LEU A 28 20.68 3.69 2.12
N LEU A 29 20.01 3.43 3.24
CA LEU A 29 18.74 4.03 3.59
C LEU A 29 18.84 5.54 3.81
N SER A 30 19.90 6.00 4.50
CA SER A 30 20.23 7.43 4.59
C SER A 30 20.33 8.04 3.19
N GLY A 31 21.06 7.38 2.28
CA GLY A 31 21.18 7.84 0.91
C GLY A 31 19.88 7.83 0.12
N VAL A 32 19.00 6.87 0.35
CA VAL A 32 17.64 6.87 -0.26
C VAL A 32 16.84 8.10 0.17
N LEU A 33 16.89 8.45 1.45
CA LEU A 33 16.15 9.59 2.00
C LEU A 33 16.75 10.95 1.60
N LEU A 34 18.08 11.03 1.47
CA LEU A 34 18.78 12.27 1.12
C LEU A 34 18.89 12.50 -0.40
N ASN A 35 18.75 11.45 -1.21
CA ASN A 35 18.89 11.55 -2.66
C ASN A 35 17.76 12.37 -3.29
N MET A 36 18.10 13.38 -4.07
CA MET A 36 17.17 14.25 -4.80
C MET A 36 16.98 13.86 -6.26
N GLY A 37 17.65 12.81 -6.72
CA GLY A 37 17.58 12.37 -8.11
C GLY A 37 17.10 10.92 -8.25
N ARG A 38 17.57 10.25 -9.29
CA ARG A 38 17.21 8.85 -9.55
C ARG A 38 17.70 7.92 -8.43
N HIS A 39 16.83 7.09 -7.86
CA HIS A 39 17.13 6.19 -6.76
C HIS A 39 17.71 4.85 -7.25
N THR A 40 18.91 4.88 -7.80
CA THR A 40 19.71 3.66 -7.99
C THR A 40 20.50 3.36 -6.73
N ILE A 41 20.87 2.10 -6.51
CA ILE A 41 21.68 1.71 -5.34
C ILE A 41 22.97 2.53 -5.30
N SER A 42 23.70 2.65 -6.42
CA SER A 42 24.95 3.42 -6.52
C SER A 42 24.75 4.90 -6.15
N ARG A 43 23.69 5.54 -6.67
CA ARG A 43 23.45 6.94 -6.36
C ARG A 43 23.04 7.16 -4.90
N SER A 44 22.29 6.22 -4.33
CA SER A 44 21.96 6.28 -2.91
C SER A 44 23.19 6.09 -2.02
N ILE A 45 24.15 5.22 -2.40
CA ILE A 45 25.45 5.10 -1.70
C ILE A 45 26.21 6.43 -1.77
N ALA A 46 26.29 7.05 -2.94
CA ALA A 46 26.95 8.36 -3.08
C ALA A 46 26.26 9.44 -2.23
N SER A 47 24.92 9.49 -2.26
CA SER A 47 24.13 10.47 -1.47
C SER A 47 24.20 10.25 0.05
N SER A 48 24.64 9.08 0.51
CA SER A 48 24.83 8.80 1.94
C SER A 48 26.21 9.27 2.48
N GLY A 49 27.09 9.80 1.63
CA GLY A 49 28.48 10.10 1.98
C GLY A 49 29.35 8.86 2.12
N ALA A 50 28.91 7.69 1.64
CA ALA A 50 29.64 6.42 1.74
C ALA A 50 30.36 6.04 0.42
N SER A 51 30.74 7.04 -0.37
CA SER A 51 31.36 6.83 -1.70
C SER A 51 32.67 6.01 -1.65
N ASP A 52 33.41 6.13 -0.57
CA ASP A 52 34.70 5.44 -0.37
C ASP A 52 34.57 4.04 0.23
N ARG A 53 33.33 3.59 0.52
CA ARG A 53 33.09 2.26 1.05
C ARG A 53 32.99 1.20 -0.04
N ASP A 54 33.07 -0.08 0.34
CA ASP A 54 32.84 -1.22 -0.56
C ASP A 54 31.38 -1.25 -1.04
N TRP A 55 31.12 -0.70 -2.21
CA TRP A 55 29.80 -0.68 -2.85
C TRP A 55 29.26 -2.09 -3.10
N SER A 56 30.15 -3.06 -3.41
CA SER A 56 29.73 -4.42 -3.66
C SER A 56 29.14 -5.09 -2.41
N ALA A 57 29.53 -4.66 -1.22
CA ALA A 57 28.92 -5.12 0.03
C ALA A 57 27.44 -4.77 0.12
N VAL A 58 27.04 -3.58 -0.39
CA VAL A 58 25.63 -3.13 -0.41
C VAL A 58 24.82 -3.94 -1.43
N TYR A 59 25.36 -4.19 -2.62
CA TYR A 59 24.69 -5.06 -3.60
C TYR A 59 24.49 -6.49 -3.07
N ARG A 60 25.53 -7.04 -2.39
CA ARG A 60 25.45 -8.37 -1.77
C ARG A 60 24.44 -8.49 -0.63
N LEU A 61 23.94 -7.37 -0.05
CA LEU A 61 22.82 -7.42 0.91
C LEU A 61 21.59 -8.09 0.28
N PHE A 62 21.31 -7.72 -0.95
CA PHE A 62 20.10 -8.15 -1.66
C PHE A 62 20.32 -9.41 -2.50
N GLU A 63 21.50 -9.59 -3.07
CA GLU A 63 21.84 -10.77 -3.90
C GLU A 63 22.03 -12.05 -3.08
N ARG A 64 22.46 -11.94 -1.82
CA ARG A 64 22.77 -13.05 -0.93
C ARG A 64 21.82 -13.17 0.28
N GLU A 65 20.64 -12.60 0.19
CA GLU A 65 19.61 -12.64 1.25
C GLU A 65 20.16 -12.32 2.66
N ARG A 66 20.98 -11.25 2.75
CA ARG A 66 21.56 -10.83 4.02
C ARG A 66 20.64 -9.94 4.84
N VAL A 67 19.46 -9.63 4.30
CA VAL A 67 18.38 -8.91 4.94
C VAL A 67 17.10 -9.77 4.92
N ASP A 68 16.54 -9.99 6.08
CA ASP A 68 15.23 -10.60 6.23
C ASP A 68 14.16 -9.52 6.13
N THR A 69 13.53 -9.43 4.97
CA THR A 69 12.45 -8.44 4.74
C THR A 69 11.16 -8.82 5.47
N GLY A 70 10.95 -10.09 5.79
CA GLY A 70 9.83 -10.55 6.61
C GLY A 70 9.92 -10.00 8.03
N GLU A 71 11.13 -10.03 8.61
CA GLU A 71 11.41 -9.46 9.94
C GLU A 71 11.27 -7.93 9.93
N LEU A 72 11.71 -7.24 8.88
CA LEU A 72 11.45 -5.79 8.75
C LEU A 72 9.95 -5.48 8.76
N PHE A 73 9.16 -6.21 7.99
CA PHE A 73 7.71 -6.01 7.97
C PHE A 73 7.03 -6.45 9.27
N ARG A 74 7.59 -7.40 10.01
CA ARG A 74 7.11 -7.74 11.34
C ARG A 74 7.20 -6.55 12.28
N ILE A 75 8.36 -5.88 12.31
CA ILE A 75 8.60 -4.69 13.13
C ILE A 75 7.65 -3.55 12.72
N VAL A 76 7.55 -3.23 11.43
CA VAL A 76 6.61 -2.21 10.93
C VAL A 76 5.18 -2.52 11.35
N ARG A 77 4.74 -3.78 11.20
CA ARG A 77 3.40 -4.23 11.56
C ARG A 77 3.12 -4.08 13.05
N GLU A 78 4.05 -4.46 13.90
CA GLU A 78 3.91 -4.33 15.35
C GLU A 78 3.80 -2.88 15.79
N GLU A 79 4.57 -1.97 15.19
CA GLU A 79 4.45 -0.53 15.46
C GLU A 79 3.08 0.01 15.07
N VAL A 80 2.52 -0.39 13.91
CA VAL A 80 1.16 0.00 13.54
C VAL A 80 0.14 -0.54 14.54
N LEU A 81 0.27 -1.81 14.93
CA LEU A 81 -0.68 -2.46 15.85
C LEU A 81 -0.66 -1.85 17.25
N ARG A 82 0.49 -1.34 17.72
CA ARG A 82 0.61 -0.60 18.99
C ARG A 82 -0.15 0.74 18.98
N ALA A 83 -0.26 1.36 17.82
CA ALA A 83 -1.00 2.62 17.66
C ALA A 83 -2.53 2.43 17.64
N LEU A 84 -2.99 1.20 17.48
CA LEU A 84 -4.42 0.89 17.48
C LEU A 84 -4.95 0.74 18.91
N THR A 85 -6.18 1.20 19.15
CA THR A 85 -6.89 0.94 20.40
C THR A 85 -6.90 -0.57 20.70
N PRO A 86 -6.72 -0.99 21.95
CA PRO A 86 -6.84 -2.38 22.34
C PRO A 86 -8.15 -3.00 21.84
N ASN A 87 -8.08 -4.19 21.28
CA ASN A 87 -9.22 -4.96 20.73
C ASN A 87 -9.93 -4.32 19.50
N ALA A 88 -9.56 -3.12 19.06
CA ALA A 88 -10.09 -2.56 17.82
C ALA A 88 -9.67 -3.43 16.62
N PRO A 89 -10.55 -3.64 15.62
CA PRO A 89 -10.16 -4.30 14.38
C PRO A 89 -8.97 -3.61 13.71
N ALA A 90 -8.10 -4.39 13.09
CA ALA A 90 -7.08 -3.84 12.23
C ALA A 90 -7.59 -3.84 10.78
N VAL A 91 -7.54 -2.69 10.13
CA VAL A 91 -7.93 -2.54 8.73
C VAL A 91 -6.69 -2.68 7.84
N ALA A 92 -6.80 -3.49 6.80
CA ALA A 92 -5.74 -3.74 5.85
C ALA A 92 -6.23 -3.53 4.41
N PHE A 93 -5.33 -3.13 3.53
CA PHE A 93 -5.58 -2.93 2.11
C PHE A 93 -4.66 -3.84 1.30
N ILE A 94 -5.19 -4.49 0.26
CA ILE A 94 -4.42 -5.31 -0.66
C ILE A 94 -4.59 -4.79 -2.09
N ASP A 95 -3.46 -4.61 -2.79
CA ASP A 95 -3.44 -4.25 -4.21
C ASP A 95 -2.10 -4.64 -4.84
N ASP A 96 -1.98 -4.53 -6.17
CA ASP A 96 -0.74 -4.81 -6.89
C ASP A 96 -0.29 -3.63 -7.77
N THR A 97 1.00 -3.59 -8.01
CA THR A 97 1.62 -2.55 -8.82
C THR A 97 2.58 -3.11 -9.84
N LEU A 98 2.77 -2.39 -10.96
CA LEU A 98 3.68 -2.75 -12.02
C LEU A 98 4.93 -1.87 -11.99
N PHE A 99 6.11 -2.51 -12.11
CA PHE A 99 7.39 -1.84 -12.33
C PHE A 99 7.85 -2.09 -13.77
N LYS A 100 7.77 -1.05 -14.61
CA LYS A 100 8.22 -1.12 -16.00
C LYS A 100 9.72 -1.42 -16.04
N LYS A 101 10.14 -2.33 -16.91
CA LYS A 101 11.51 -2.75 -17.12
C LYS A 101 11.85 -2.76 -18.60
N SER A 102 13.10 -2.52 -18.95
CA SER A 102 13.58 -2.54 -20.35
C SER A 102 14.36 -3.80 -20.72
N GLY A 103 14.90 -4.51 -19.74
CA GLY A 103 15.76 -5.67 -19.98
C GLY A 103 14.98 -6.97 -20.18
N PRO A 104 15.21 -7.74 -21.26
CA PRO A 104 14.51 -9.01 -21.52
C PRO A 104 14.90 -10.14 -20.55
N ARG A 105 16.05 -9.98 -19.85
CA ARG A 105 16.59 -10.96 -18.89
C ARG A 105 16.25 -10.65 -17.44
N VAL A 106 15.38 -9.66 -17.18
CA VAL A 106 14.95 -9.33 -15.81
C VAL A 106 14.05 -10.44 -15.29
N PHE A 107 14.42 -11.05 -14.17
CA PHE A 107 13.67 -12.17 -13.60
C PHE A 107 12.22 -11.78 -13.29
N GLY A 108 11.28 -12.65 -13.65
CA GLY A 108 9.85 -12.50 -13.37
C GLY A 108 9.15 -11.38 -14.12
N ALA A 109 9.84 -10.67 -15.01
CA ALA A 109 9.21 -9.70 -15.90
C ALA A 109 8.44 -10.40 -17.03
N GLY A 110 7.37 -9.77 -17.49
CA GLY A 110 6.54 -10.27 -18.57
C GLY A 110 5.64 -9.17 -19.12
N TRP A 111 5.03 -9.45 -20.28
CA TRP A 111 4.06 -8.55 -20.88
C TRP A 111 2.79 -8.46 -20.04
N LYS A 112 2.42 -7.27 -19.67
CA LYS A 112 1.23 -6.93 -18.88
C LYS A 112 0.45 -5.83 -19.57
N ARG A 113 -0.86 -5.83 -19.42
CA ARG A 113 -1.69 -4.69 -19.84
C ARG A 113 -1.32 -3.47 -18.99
N ASP A 114 -1.07 -2.34 -19.63
CA ASP A 114 -0.86 -1.07 -18.93
C ASP A 114 -2.22 -0.53 -18.46
N PRO A 115 -2.46 -0.44 -17.14
CA PRO A 115 -3.74 0.09 -16.64
C PRO A 115 -3.94 1.57 -16.97
N LEU A 116 -2.86 2.30 -17.24
CA LEU A 116 -2.88 3.73 -17.60
C LEU A 116 -2.94 3.98 -19.10
N GLY A 117 -2.93 2.92 -19.90
CA GLY A 117 -2.96 3.03 -21.35
C GLY A 117 -4.31 3.43 -21.91
N PRO A 118 -4.33 3.97 -23.16
CA PRO A 118 -5.56 4.36 -23.84
C PRO A 118 -6.54 3.18 -23.95
N LYS A 119 -7.83 3.47 -23.82
CA LYS A 119 -8.88 2.49 -24.07
C LYS A 119 -8.89 2.14 -25.56
N PHE A 120 -9.33 0.92 -25.90
CA PHE A 120 -9.48 0.41 -27.27
C PHE A 120 -8.17 0.17 -28.06
N THR A 121 -7.00 0.29 -27.41
CA THR A 121 -5.72 -0.09 -28.00
C THR A 121 -5.10 -1.28 -27.29
N THR A 122 -4.30 -2.08 -28.02
CA THR A 122 -3.46 -3.10 -27.39
C THR A 122 -2.32 -2.38 -26.69
N ASN A 123 -2.46 -2.21 -25.38
CA ASN A 123 -1.48 -1.51 -24.57
C ASN A 123 -0.81 -2.51 -23.62
N LEU A 124 0.39 -2.91 -23.99
CA LEU A 124 1.19 -3.87 -23.22
C LEU A 124 2.51 -3.22 -22.81
N VAL A 125 2.90 -3.46 -21.55
CA VAL A 125 4.18 -3.05 -21.00
C VAL A 125 4.97 -4.27 -20.53
N TRP A 126 6.28 -4.25 -20.73
CA TRP A 126 7.19 -5.21 -20.13
C TRP A 126 7.46 -4.80 -18.68
N ALA A 127 6.94 -5.58 -17.73
CA ALA A 127 6.95 -5.18 -16.33
C ALA A 127 7.01 -6.37 -15.38
N GLN A 128 7.53 -6.10 -14.19
CA GLN A 128 7.38 -6.95 -13.00
C GLN A 128 6.12 -6.54 -12.25
N ARG A 129 5.46 -7.50 -11.60
CA ARG A 129 4.32 -7.27 -10.72
C ARG A 129 4.70 -7.51 -9.27
N PHE A 130 4.28 -6.60 -8.41
CA PHE A 130 4.42 -6.72 -6.96
C PHE A 130 3.06 -6.52 -6.32
N MET A 131 2.79 -7.29 -5.28
CA MET A 131 1.59 -7.19 -4.46
C MET A 131 1.98 -6.65 -3.10
N GLN A 132 1.19 -5.74 -2.57
CA GLN A 132 1.39 -5.11 -1.28
C GLN A 132 0.19 -5.34 -0.37
N ILE A 133 0.46 -5.46 0.93
CA ILE A 133 -0.53 -5.26 1.98
C ILE A 133 -0.08 -4.06 2.80
N SER A 134 -1.01 -3.13 3.03
CA SER A 134 -0.81 -1.99 3.91
C SER A 134 -1.81 -2.04 5.06
N LEU A 135 -1.37 -1.77 6.29
CA LEU A 135 -2.24 -1.56 7.43
C LEU A 135 -2.65 -0.08 7.53
N ALA A 136 -3.88 0.15 7.94
CA ALA A 136 -4.39 1.48 8.24
C ALA A 136 -3.84 1.95 9.59
N TYR A 137 -2.95 2.95 9.57
CA TYR A 137 -2.57 3.70 10.76
C TYR A 137 -3.63 4.80 11.01
N PRO A 138 -4.22 4.88 12.20
CA PRO A 138 -5.33 5.80 12.46
C PRO A 138 -4.87 7.26 12.40
N GLU A 139 -5.74 8.11 11.86
CA GLU A 139 -5.66 9.56 11.87
C GLU A 139 -7.00 10.15 12.37
N ALA A 140 -7.03 11.44 12.71
CA ALA A 140 -8.24 12.12 13.13
C ALA A 140 -9.38 12.01 12.09
N GLU A 141 -10.62 12.19 12.54
CA GLU A 141 -11.83 12.22 11.72
C GLU A 141 -12.02 10.95 10.86
N SER A 142 -11.83 9.78 11.44
CA SER A 142 -11.99 8.47 10.74
C SER A 142 -11.13 8.34 9.47
N ARG A 143 -10.07 9.12 9.36
CA ARG A 143 -9.04 8.97 8.32
C ARG A 143 -7.99 7.95 8.75
N CYS A 144 -7.22 7.51 7.81
CA CYS A 144 -6.07 6.66 8.09
C CYS A 144 -4.93 6.95 7.12
N ARG A 145 -3.77 6.40 7.42
CA ARG A 145 -2.64 6.35 6.51
C ARG A 145 -2.25 4.90 6.28
N GLY A 146 -2.15 4.50 5.01
CA GLY A 146 -1.64 3.17 4.66
C GLY A 146 -0.16 3.05 5.02
N ILE A 147 0.20 2.01 5.79
CA ILE A 147 1.59 1.67 6.10
C ILE A 147 1.88 0.29 5.51
N PRO A 148 2.83 0.15 4.56
CA PRO A 148 3.18 -1.14 3.97
C PRO A 148 3.69 -2.12 5.03
N VAL A 149 3.10 -3.31 5.07
CA VAL A 149 3.45 -4.40 6.00
C VAL A 149 3.73 -5.72 5.31
N SER A 150 3.64 -5.74 3.99
CA SER A 150 4.04 -6.85 3.12
C SER A 150 4.26 -6.34 1.70
N PHE A 151 5.30 -6.83 1.03
CA PHE A 151 5.58 -6.50 -0.37
C PHE A 151 6.14 -7.75 -1.07
N THR A 152 5.36 -8.33 -1.97
CA THR A 152 5.63 -9.66 -2.53
C THR A 152 5.76 -9.61 -4.05
N HIS A 153 6.85 -10.13 -4.59
CA HIS A 153 7.02 -10.30 -6.03
C HIS A 153 6.08 -11.37 -6.58
N CYS A 154 5.36 -11.07 -7.66
CA CYS A 154 4.48 -11.98 -8.41
C CYS A 154 5.08 -12.27 -9.79
N PRO A 155 6.05 -13.20 -9.89
CA PRO A 155 6.80 -13.42 -11.12
C PRO A 155 5.93 -13.96 -12.25
N VAL A 156 6.30 -13.63 -13.48
CA VAL A 156 5.76 -14.25 -14.67
C VAL A 156 6.68 -15.39 -15.08
N PRO A 157 6.23 -16.64 -15.08
CA PRO A 157 7.03 -17.75 -15.58
C PRO A 157 7.37 -17.54 -17.06
N LYS A 158 8.62 -17.79 -17.41
CA LYS A 158 9.08 -17.69 -18.79
C LYS A 158 8.48 -18.85 -19.61
N LYS A 159 7.80 -18.51 -20.71
CA LYS A 159 7.27 -19.53 -21.63
C LYS A 159 8.44 -20.26 -22.30
N PRO A 160 8.46 -21.60 -22.32
CA PRO A 160 9.51 -22.35 -23.01
C PRO A 160 9.43 -22.15 -24.52
N GLY A 161 10.54 -22.38 -25.21
CA GLY A 161 10.66 -22.22 -26.66
C GLY A 161 9.85 -23.25 -27.46
N ARG A 162 9.82 -23.10 -28.79
CA ARG A 162 9.07 -24.01 -29.69
C ARG A 162 9.54 -25.47 -29.66
N LYS A 163 10.82 -25.71 -29.26
CA LYS A 163 11.42 -27.05 -29.17
C LYS A 163 11.40 -27.60 -27.73
N ALA A 164 10.53 -27.06 -26.88
CA ALA A 164 10.43 -27.51 -25.49
C ALA A 164 9.84 -28.94 -25.46
N THR A 165 10.35 -29.70 -24.49
CA THR A 165 9.82 -31.02 -24.17
C THR A 165 8.45 -30.92 -23.50
N GLU A 166 7.68 -32.00 -23.50
CA GLU A 166 6.40 -32.07 -22.79
C GLU A 166 6.57 -31.79 -21.28
N SER A 167 7.67 -32.28 -20.70
CA SER A 167 7.99 -32.04 -19.29
C SER A 167 8.20 -30.55 -19.00
N GLU A 168 8.96 -29.83 -19.83
CA GLU A 168 9.19 -28.38 -19.69
C GLU A 168 7.88 -27.59 -19.85
N LEU A 169 7.01 -28.01 -20.78
CA LEU A 169 5.70 -27.40 -20.97
C LEU A 169 4.79 -27.64 -19.76
N ALA A 170 4.76 -28.87 -19.23
CA ALA A 170 3.99 -29.22 -18.03
C ALA A 170 4.48 -28.40 -16.81
N GLN A 171 5.79 -28.29 -16.62
CA GLN A 171 6.38 -27.47 -15.55
C GLN A 171 6.00 -25.99 -15.70
N TYR A 172 6.07 -25.44 -16.92
CA TYR A 172 5.64 -24.07 -17.17
C TYR A 172 4.16 -23.85 -16.83
N LEU A 173 3.28 -24.77 -17.21
CA LEU A 173 1.85 -24.68 -16.95
C LEU A 173 1.56 -24.75 -15.44
N ALA A 174 2.27 -25.62 -14.72
CA ALA A 174 2.20 -25.70 -13.26
C ALA A 174 2.63 -24.38 -12.60
N LEU A 175 3.81 -23.86 -12.95
CA LEU A 175 4.31 -22.57 -12.46
C LEU A 175 3.37 -21.40 -12.79
N ARG A 176 2.80 -21.41 -13.99
CA ARG A 176 1.82 -20.40 -14.40
C ARG A 176 0.54 -20.46 -13.57
N LYS A 177 0.09 -21.65 -13.18
CA LYS A 177 -1.07 -21.85 -12.30
C LYS A 177 -0.77 -21.36 -10.90
N GLU A 178 0.42 -21.68 -10.33
CA GLU A 178 0.88 -21.26 -9.04
C GLU A 178 1.03 -19.72 -8.93
N ASN A 179 1.52 -19.07 -9.96
CA ASN A 179 1.75 -17.63 -9.99
C ASN A 179 0.54 -16.80 -10.48
N ARG A 180 -0.66 -17.37 -10.52
CA ARG A 180 -1.89 -16.60 -10.78
C ARG A 180 -2.12 -15.62 -9.63
N LEU A 181 -2.44 -14.36 -9.96
CA LEU A 181 -2.63 -13.31 -8.98
C LEU A 181 -3.62 -13.68 -7.85
N PRO A 182 -4.82 -14.25 -8.12
CA PRO A 182 -5.73 -14.66 -7.05
C PRO A 182 -5.12 -15.69 -6.09
N LYS A 183 -4.34 -16.66 -6.61
CA LYS A 183 -3.69 -17.67 -5.78
C LYS A 183 -2.59 -17.06 -4.90
N ARG A 184 -1.72 -16.25 -5.50
CA ARG A 184 -0.68 -15.52 -4.74
C ARG A 184 -1.30 -14.59 -3.70
N ALA A 185 -2.41 -13.91 -4.01
CA ALA A 185 -3.13 -13.08 -3.07
C ALA A 185 -3.68 -13.90 -1.89
N ALA A 186 -4.32 -15.04 -2.17
CA ALA A 186 -4.83 -15.92 -1.12
C ALA A 186 -3.72 -16.42 -0.20
N GLU A 187 -2.59 -16.87 -0.72
CA GLU A 187 -1.42 -17.32 0.05
C GLU A 187 -0.86 -16.19 0.92
N THR A 188 -0.67 -15.00 0.34
CA THR A 188 -0.15 -13.83 1.07
C THR A 188 -1.13 -13.40 2.17
N LEU A 189 -2.44 -13.43 1.90
CA LEU A 189 -3.45 -13.09 2.91
C LEU A 189 -3.52 -14.13 4.03
N LEU A 190 -3.41 -15.41 3.74
CA LEU A 190 -3.37 -16.46 4.77
C LEU A 190 -2.17 -16.26 5.69
N HIS A 191 -0.98 -16.05 5.12
CA HIS A 191 0.23 -15.77 5.90
C HIS A 191 0.08 -14.49 6.74
N PHE A 192 -0.46 -13.42 6.15
CA PHE A 192 -0.67 -12.15 6.84
C PHE A 192 -1.66 -12.27 8.02
N GLN A 193 -2.78 -12.96 7.83
CA GLN A 193 -3.77 -13.19 8.88
C GLN A 193 -3.19 -14.02 10.03
N SER A 194 -2.40 -15.06 9.72
CA SER A 194 -1.71 -15.89 10.74
C SER A 194 -0.66 -15.09 11.53
N ALA A 195 -0.13 -14.02 10.97
CA ALA A 195 0.86 -13.17 11.64
C ALA A 195 0.23 -12.11 12.59
N ILE A 196 -1.11 -12.05 12.69
CA ILE A 196 -1.85 -11.15 13.59
C ILE A 196 -2.91 -11.95 14.34
N PRO A 197 -2.51 -12.89 15.21
CA PRO A 197 -3.47 -13.70 15.96
C PRO A 197 -4.21 -12.84 17.00
N GLY A 198 -5.45 -13.24 17.28
CA GLY A 198 -6.25 -12.64 18.35
C GLY A 198 -6.85 -11.25 18.05
N ARG A 199 -6.63 -10.68 16.86
CA ARG A 199 -7.23 -9.41 16.44
C ARG A 199 -8.05 -9.59 15.17
N LYS A 200 -9.29 -9.11 15.16
CA LYS A 200 -10.13 -9.10 13.95
C LYS A 200 -9.45 -8.27 12.87
N LEU A 201 -9.36 -8.81 11.65
CA LEU A 201 -8.87 -8.12 10.46
C LEU A 201 -10.02 -7.81 9.51
N ILE A 202 -10.06 -6.57 9.02
CA ILE A 202 -10.95 -6.14 7.95
C ILE A 202 -10.07 -5.80 6.75
N ILE A 203 -10.16 -6.60 5.71
CA ILE A 203 -9.27 -6.49 4.54
C ILE A 203 -10.07 -5.91 3.37
N ALA A 204 -9.61 -4.81 2.79
CA ALA A 204 -10.22 -4.23 1.60
C ALA A 204 -9.34 -4.41 0.36
N GLY A 205 -9.96 -4.85 -0.75
CA GLY A 205 -9.31 -5.00 -2.05
C GLY A 205 -10.16 -4.44 -3.19
N ASP A 206 -9.56 -4.29 -4.36
CA ASP A 206 -10.32 -3.89 -5.55
C ASP A 206 -11.14 -5.05 -6.13
N GLY A 207 -11.85 -4.79 -7.27
CA GLY A 207 -12.66 -5.82 -7.93
C GLY A 207 -11.85 -7.02 -8.45
N GLY A 208 -10.56 -6.88 -8.69
CA GLY A 208 -9.67 -7.97 -9.11
C GLY A 208 -9.44 -8.98 -7.99
N TYR A 209 -9.46 -8.53 -6.75
CA TYR A 209 -9.34 -9.37 -5.56
C TYR A 209 -10.67 -9.94 -5.07
N THR A 210 -11.80 -9.44 -5.56
CA THR A 210 -13.13 -9.96 -5.21
C THR A 210 -13.45 -11.22 -6.03
N ASN A 211 -12.81 -12.31 -5.69
CA ASN A 211 -12.98 -13.60 -6.35
C ASN A 211 -13.02 -14.75 -5.33
N SER A 212 -13.49 -15.93 -5.74
CA SER A 212 -13.69 -17.06 -4.85
C SER A 212 -12.39 -17.56 -4.17
N THR A 213 -11.25 -17.45 -4.83
CA THR A 213 -9.96 -17.89 -4.28
C THR A 213 -9.56 -17.01 -3.09
N VAL A 214 -9.70 -15.70 -3.24
CA VAL A 214 -9.38 -14.72 -2.18
C VAL A 214 -10.43 -14.76 -1.08
N CYS A 215 -11.73 -14.71 -1.42
CA CYS A 215 -12.79 -14.68 -0.39
C CYS A 215 -12.80 -15.92 0.50
N ARG A 216 -12.42 -17.09 -0.03
CA ARG A 216 -12.32 -18.34 0.75
C ARG A 216 -11.05 -18.43 1.60
N ALA A 217 -10.03 -17.62 1.30
CA ALA A 217 -8.81 -17.53 2.10
C ALA A 217 -8.97 -16.62 3.33
N ILE A 218 -10.11 -15.95 3.49
CA ILE A 218 -10.39 -15.15 4.68
C ILE A 218 -10.74 -16.08 5.83
N LEU A 219 -9.94 -16.01 6.89
CA LEU A 219 -10.10 -16.85 8.10
C LEU A 219 -11.37 -16.46 8.87
N PRO A 220 -11.98 -17.40 9.62
CA PRO A 220 -13.10 -17.10 10.49
C PRO A 220 -12.79 -15.94 11.45
N GLY A 221 -13.77 -15.08 11.69
CA GLY A 221 -13.61 -13.87 12.53
C GLY A 221 -13.07 -12.65 11.77
N ASN A 222 -12.46 -12.83 10.60
CA ASN A 222 -12.01 -11.75 9.73
C ASN A 222 -13.04 -11.44 8.65
N ALA A 223 -12.93 -10.22 8.05
CA ALA A 223 -13.81 -9.78 6.98
C ALA A 223 -13.02 -9.35 5.74
N PHE A 224 -13.60 -9.53 4.57
CA PHE A 224 -13.12 -8.99 3.30
C PHE A 224 -14.17 -8.06 2.69
N ILE A 225 -13.73 -6.87 2.29
CA ILE A 225 -14.55 -5.89 1.57
C ILE A 225 -13.94 -5.71 0.19
N GLY A 226 -14.78 -5.88 -0.84
CA GLY A 226 -14.34 -5.71 -2.21
C GLY A 226 -15.43 -5.12 -3.10
N ARG A 227 -15.11 -4.92 -4.37
CA ARG A 227 -16.05 -4.42 -5.36
C ARG A 227 -16.53 -5.57 -6.25
N ILE A 228 -17.84 -5.70 -6.41
CA ILE A 228 -18.45 -6.66 -7.35
C ILE A 228 -18.98 -5.96 -8.59
N ARG A 229 -19.31 -6.73 -9.59
CA ARG A 229 -19.91 -6.23 -10.83
C ARG A 229 -21.38 -5.88 -10.61
N LYS A 230 -21.89 -4.94 -11.40
CA LYS A 230 -23.32 -4.52 -11.39
C LYS A 230 -24.28 -5.67 -11.68
N ASP A 231 -23.83 -6.66 -12.45
CA ASP A 231 -24.57 -7.86 -12.89
C ASP A 231 -24.18 -9.11 -12.05
N ALA A 232 -23.60 -8.94 -10.87
CA ALA A 232 -23.22 -10.06 -10.00
C ALA A 232 -24.49 -10.82 -9.53
N ARG A 233 -24.43 -12.16 -9.61
CA ARG A 233 -25.53 -13.00 -9.12
C ARG A 233 -25.41 -13.20 -7.62
N ILE A 234 -26.47 -12.88 -6.92
CA ILE A 234 -26.68 -13.12 -5.49
C ILE A 234 -27.91 -13.99 -5.27
N PHE A 235 -27.95 -14.71 -4.17
CA PHE A 235 -28.97 -15.72 -3.91
C PHE A 235 -29.51 -15.55 -2.48
N SER A 236 -30.74 -15.99 -2.26
CA SER A 236 -31.26 -16.15 -0.90
C SER A 236 -30.54 -17.31 -0.20
N GLN A 237 -30.72 -17.43 1.09
CA GLN A 237 -30.36 -18.60 1.82
C GLN A 237 -31.15 -19.83 1.31
N PRO A 238 -30.57 -21.05 1.34
CA PRO A 238 -31.30 -22.24 1.02
C PRO A 238 -32.41 -22.49 2.07
N ALA A 239 -33.46 -23.22 1.67
CA ALA A 239 -34.51 -23.61 2.59
C ALA A 239 -33.94 -24.37 3.80
N ALA A 240 -34.46 -24.09 4.99
CA ALA A 240 -34.11 -24.79 6.21
C ALA A 240 -34.54 -26.29 6.14
N GLY A 241 -33.80 -27.19 6.79
CA GLY A 241 -34.25 -28.56 6.92
C GLY A 241 -33.97 -29.49 5.74
N GLN A 242 -32.92 -29.27 4.96
CA GLN A 242 -32.52 -30.17 3.88
C GLN A 242 -32.05 -31.54 4.44
N THR A 243 -32.94 -32.47 4.55
CA THR A 243 -32.71 -33.84 5.07
C THR A 243 -32.60 -34.92 3.99
N GLY A 244 -32.69 -34.53 2.69
CA GLY A 244 -32.70 -35.47 1.56
C GLY A 244 -31.34 -36.06 1.21
N ARG A 245 -31.35 -37.31 0.66
CA ARG A 245 -30.18 -37.90 -0.02
C ARG A 245 -29.84 -37.09 -1.24
N GLY A 246 -28.69 -36.45 -1.28
CA GLY A 246 -28.25 -35.65 -2.43
C GLY A 246 -27.19 -34.60 -2.08
N ARG A 247 -26.73 -33.86 -3.09
CA ARG A 247 -25.77 -32.79 -2.89
C ARG A 247 -26.42 -31.65 -2.09
N LYS A 248 -25.80 -31.26 -0.98
CA LYS A 248 -26.24 -30.11 -0.16
C LYS A 248 -26.38 -28.86 -1.03
N GLN A 249 -27.55 -28.21 -0.96
CA GLN A 249 -27.85 -26.98 -1.66
C GLN A 249 -27.31 -25.79 -0.83
N TYR A 250 -26.40 -25.01 -1.38
CA TYR A 250 -25.80 -23.86 -0.72
C TYR A 250 -26.53 -22.54 -1.03
N TYR A 251 -27.36 -22.50 -2.07
CA TYR A 251 -28.00 -21.30 -2.61
C TYR A 251 -29.50 -21.57 -2.75
N GLY A 252 -30.31 -20.59 -2.32
CA GLY A 252 -31.73 -20.56 -2.57
C GLY A 252 -32.05 -19.99 -3.95
N HIS A 253 -33.14 -19.26 -4.09
CA HIS A 253 -33.53 -18.60 -5.34
C HIS A 253 -32.63 -17.42 -5.67
N THR A 254 -32.52 -17.08 -6.95
CA THR A 254 -31.77 -15.91 -7.42
C THR A 254 -32.49 -14.63 -6.98
N LEU A 255 -31.74 -13.72 -6.37
CA LEU A 255 -32.20 -12.40 -5.98
C LEU A 255 -31.94 -11.38 -7.10
N PRO A 256 -32.58 -10.19 -7.07
CA PRO A 256 -32.28 -9.11 -8.00
C PRO A 256 -30.80 -8.77 -8.03
N MET A 257 -30.28 -8.45 -9.22
CA MET A 257 -28.88 -8.04 -9.38
C MET A 257 -28.62 -6.70 -8.69
N PRO A 258 -27.37 -6.39 -8.30
CA PRO A 258 -27.04 -5.11 -7.66
C PRO A 258 -27.52 -3.87 -8.45
N GLN A 259 -27.50 -3.89 -9.80
CA GLN A 259 -28.03 -2.82 -10.64
C GLN A 259 -29.58 -2.70 -10.58
N GLU A 260 -30.28 -3.80 -10.40
CA GLU A 260 -31.74 -3.81 -10.26
C GLU A 260 -32.15 -3.26 -8.89
N ILE A 261 -31.46 -3.66 -7.82
CA ILE A 261 -31.62 -3.09 -6.48
C ILE A 261 -31.33 -1.57 -6.47
N GLN A 262 -30.33 -1.13 -7.23
CA GLN A 262 -30.05 0.30 -7.38
C GLN A 262 -31.30 1.06 -7.87
N SER A 263 -32.10 0.48 -8.76
CA SER A 263 -33.19 1.11 -9.49
C SER A 263 -34.59 0.75 -8.95
N ASP A 264 -34.70 -0.03 -7.90
CA ASP A 264 -35.96 -0.63 -7.39
C ASP A 264 -36.93 0.33 -6.70
N GLY A 265 -36.66 1.63 -6.70
CA GLY A 265 -37.50 2.65 -6.07
C GLY A 265 -37.44 2.70 -4.53
N SER A 266 -36.75 1.75 -3.86
CA SER A 266 -36.57 1.80 -2.41
C SER A 266 -35.75 3.02 -1.97
N PRO A 267 -35.99 3.54 -0.72
CA PRO A 267 -35.29 4.74 -0.26
C PRO A 267 -33.78 4.49 -0.07
N TRP A 268 -32.98 5.53 -0.28
CA TRP A 268 -31.58 5.56 0.01
C TRP A 268 -31.34 5.99 1.46
N THR A 269 -30.54 5.22 2.19
CA THR A 269 -30.06 5.61 3.52
C THR A 269 -28.85 6.52 3.38
N GLU A 270 -28.90 7.70 3.97
CA GLU A 270 -27.76 8.63 3.95
C GLU A 270 -26.73 8.26 5.01
N VAL A 271 -25.48 8.13 4.57
CA VAL A 271 -24.33 7.83 5.43
C VAL A 271 -23.22 8.85 5.17
N THR A 272 -22.69 9.40 6.25
CA THR A 272 -21.51 10.28 6.17
C THR A 272 -20.23 9.45 6.21
N ALA A 273 -19.33 9.70 5.27
CA ALA A 273 -17.99 9.10 5.26
C ALA A 273 -16.92 10.14 4.88
N PHE A 274 -15.69 9.85 5.25
CA PHE A 274 -14.53 10.72 5.03
C PHE A 274 -13.72 10.23 3.85
N THR A 275 -13.31 11.17 3.00
CA THR A 275 -12.39 10.94 1.89
C THR A 275 -11.16 11.83 2.05
N GLY A 276 -10.17 11.68 1.17
CA GLY A 276 -9.01 12.59 1.14
C GLY A 276 -9.37 14.08 0.96
N ASN A 277 -10.59 14.38 0.47
CA ASN A 277 -11.07 15.74 0.25
C ASN A 277 -12.04 16.25 1.35
N GLY A 278 -12.22 15.48 2.43
CA GLY A 278 -13.08 15.85 3.54
C GLY A 278 -14.33 14.97 3.68
N ARG A 279 -15.30 15.50 4.39
CA ARG A 279 -16.55 14.84 4.77
C ARG A 279 -17.57 14.89 3.62
N HIS A 280 -18.17 13.74 3.29
CA HIS A 280 -19.17 13.62 2.23
C HIS A 280 -20.35 12.75 2.69
N VAL A 281 -21.54 13.06 2.17
CA VAL A 281 -22.74 12.25 2.37
C VAL A 281 -22.96 11.35 1.16
N PHE A 282 -23.18 10.06 1.42
CA PHE A 282 -23.42 9.01 0.43
C PHE A 282 -24.78 8.38 0.65
N GLY A 283 -25.51 8.13 -0.43
CA GLY A 283 -26.73 7.31 -0.38
C GLY A 283 -26.37 5.84 -0.52
N LEU A 284 -26.84 5.00 0.38
CA LEU A 284 -26.61 3.56 0.40
C LEU A 284 -27.93 2.79 0.32
N LYS A 285 -27.89 1.63 -0.34
CA LYS A 285 -28.85 0.54 -0.20
C LYS A 285 -28.07 -0.71 0.16
N SER A 286 -28.61 -1.59 0.98
CA SER A 286 -27.92 -2.83 1.34
C SER A 286 -28.85 -4.03 1.36
N VAL A 287 -28.29 -5.20 1.07
CA VAL A 287 -28.95 -6.50 1.21
C VAL A 287 -28.03 -7.38 2.04
N THR A 288 -28.52 -7.83 3.18
CA THR A 288 -27.76 -8.67 4.12
C THR A 288 -28.26 -10.12 4.14
N GLY A 289 -27.44 -11.03 4.62
CA GLY A 289 -27.78 -12.45 4.73
C GLY A 289 -27.96 -13.15 3.39
N VAL A 290 -27.35 -12.61 2.33
CA VAL A 290 -27.40 -13.21 0.99
C VAL A 290 -26.26 -14.19 0.76
N ARG A 291 -26.41 -15.09 -0.20
CA ARG A 291 -25.38 -16.07 -0.62
C ARG A 291 -24.71 -15.64 -1.91
N SER A 292 -23.41 -15.97 -2.02
CA SER A 292 -22.63 -15.71 -3.23
C SER A 292 -21.72 -16.90 -3.56
N LYS A 293 -21.54 -17.17 -4.86
CA LYS A 293 -20.57 -18.18 -5.31
C LYS A 293 -19.12 -17.86 -4.92
N LEU A 294 -18.85 -16.63 -4.48
CA LEU A 294 -17.53 -16.19 -4.03
C LEU A 294 -17.15 -16.81 -2.68
N THR A 295 -18.12 -16.97 -1.77
CA THR A 295 -17.91 -17.45 -0.40
C THR A 295 -18.42 -18.86 -0.13
N GLY A 296 -19.20 -19.44 -1.06
CA GLY A 296 -19.81 -20.75 -0.87
C GLY A 296 -21.02 -20.70 0.06
N ASP A 297 -20.91 -21.32 1.22
CA ASP A 297 -21.99 -21.48 2.21
C ASP A 297 -22.05 -20.36 3.27
N LYS A 298 -21.22 -19.33 3.14
CA LYS A 298 -21.20 -18.21 4.06
C LYS A 298 -22.14 -17.09 3.58
N ASP A 299 -22.84 -16.49 4.52
CA ASP A 299 -23.65 -15.30 4.28
C ASP A 299 -22.75 -14.09 4.03
N VAL A 300 -23.24 -13.18 3.22
CA VAL A 300 -22.54 -11.95 2.85
C VAL A 300 -23.51 -10.77 2.84
N LYS A 301 -22.94 -9.57 2.82
CA LYS A 301 -23.67 -8.32 2.60
C LYS A 301 -23.24 -7.70 1.30
N VAL A 302 -24.21 -7.14 0.57
CA VAL A 302 -23.98 -6.32 -0.62
C VAL A 302 -24.46 -4.92 -0.34
N VAL A 303 -23.61 -3.92 -0.57
CA VAL A 303 -23.91 -2.50 -0.37
C VAL A 303 -23.79 -1.78 -1.71
N ILE A 304 -24.85 -1.08 -2.10
CA ILE A 304 -24.92 -0.29 -3.32
C ILE A 304 -24.72 1.17 -2.94
N VAL A 305 -23.70 1.80 -3.52
CA VAL A 305 -23.41 3.23 -3.33
C VAL A 305 -24.02 4.01 -4.48
N ARG A 306 -24.85 4.98 -4.18
CA ARG A 306 -25.54 5.84 -5.15
C ARG A 306 -24.55 6.54 -6.08
N PRO A 307 -24.85 6.70 -7.38
CA PRO A 307 -24.07 7.56 -8.27
C PRO A 307 -23.90 8.97 -7.69
N LEU A 308 -22.68 9.50 -7.75
CA LEU A 308 -22.35 10.81 -7.20
C LEU A 308 -22.21 11.85 -8.32
N ARG A 309 -22.80 13.02 -8.07
CA ARG A 309 -22.56 14.21 -8.87
C ARG A 309 -21.43 15.01 -8.23
N TYR A 310 -20.43 15.41 -8.99
CA TYR A 310 -19.31 16.18 -8.44
C TYR A 310 -18.77 17.18 -9.46
N ARG A 311 -18.09 18.22 -8.98
CA ARG A 311 -17.33 19.18 -9.79
C ARG A 311 -15.88 19.21 -9.32
N LEU A 312 -14.95 19.31 -10.24
CA LEU A 312 -13.52 19.42 -9.91
C LEU A 312 -13.19 20.75 -9.22
N SER A 313 -13.90 21.81 -9.59
CA SER A 313 -13.85 23.10 -8.92
C SER A 313 -15.14 23.89 -9.18
N LYS A 314 -15.37 24.96 -8.41
CA LYS A 314 -16.54 25.87 -8.58
C LYS A 314 -16.58 26.38 -10.03
N GLY A 315 -17.76 26.30 -10.65
CA GLY A 315 -17.96 26.74 -12.05
C GLY A 315 -17.57 25.74 -13.14
N LYS A 316 -16.89 24.64 -12.83
CA LYS A 316 -16.58 23.59 -13.82
C LYS A 316 -17.77 22.68 -14.11
N ARG A 317 -17.69 21.96 -15.25
CA ARG A 317 -18.73 21.01 -15.68
C ARG A 317 -19.05 20.01 -14.57
N LEU A 318 -20.35 19.71 -14.43
CA LEU A 318 -20.80 18.65 -13.55
C LEU A 318 -20.38 17.28 -14.12
N LEU A 319 -19.71 16.52 -13.30
CA LEU A 319 -19.27 15.16 -13.60
C LEU A 319 -20.08 14.16 -12.77
N TYR A 320 -20.12 12.92 -13.23
CA TYR A 320 -20.81 11.84 -12.56
C TYR A 320 -19.85 10.70 -12.30
N ARG A 321 -19.93 10.12 -11.11
CA ARG A 321 -19.36 8.80 -10.81
C ARG A 321 -20.51 7.81 -10.83
N ASP A 322 -20.28 6.70 -11.54
CA ASP A 322 -21.19 5.57 -11.55
C ASP A 322 -21.38 4.99 -10.14
N ALA A 323 -22.48 4.26 -9.95
CA ALA A 323 -22.71 3.49 -8.74
C ALA A 323 -21.55 2.55 -8.45
N ALA A 324 -21.26 2.33 -7.18
CA ALA A 324 -20.35 1.28 -6.75
C ALA A 324 -21.12 0.18 -6.02
N TYR A 325 -20.71 -1.06 -6.24
CA TYR A 325 -21.32 -2.24 -5.64
C TYR A 325 -20.28 -2.91 -4.78
N LEU A 326 -20.45 -2.80 -3.47
CA LEU A 326 -19.53 -3.33 -2.48
C LEU A 326 -20.04 -4.68 -1.99
N PHE A 327 -19.12 -5.54 -1.65
CA PHE A 327 -19.33 -6.88 -1.16
C PHE A 327 -18.57 -7.04 0.14
N CYS A 328 -19.22 -7.54 1.18
CA CYS A 328 -18.62 -7.80 2.48
C CYS A 328 -18.88 -9.24 2.90
N THR A 329 -17.83 -9.95 3.34
CA THR A 329 -17.94 -11.33 3.85
C THR A 329 -18.46 -11.41 5.29
N ASP A 330 -18.59 -10.27 5.96
CA ASP A 330 -19.22 -10.15 7.28
C ASP A 330 -20.63 -9.52 7.09
N PRO A 331 -21.70 -10.29 7.21
CA PRO A 331 -23.05 -9.81 6.96
C PRO A 331 -23.55 -8.82 8.03
N ASP A 332 -22.94 -8.82 9.22
CA ASP A 332 -23.36 -8.00 10.35
C ASP A 332 -22.63 -6.65 10.41
N MET A 333 -21.58 -6.46 9.58
CA MET A 333 -20.83 -5.21 9.54
C MET A 333 -21.72 -4.03 9.13
N PRO A 334 -21.67 -2.88 9.85
CA PRO A 334 -22.44 -1.68 9.49
C PRO A 334 -22.09 -1.15 8.08
N ASP A 335 -23.09 -0.69 7.34
CA ASP A 335 -22.90 -0.15 6.00
C ASP A 335 -21.93 1.04 5.97
N SER A 336 -21.94 1.86 7.01
CA SER A 336 -21.03 2.99 7.20
C SER A 336 -19.57 2.53 7.33
N GLU A 337 -19.32 1.44 8.04
CA GLU A 337 -17.99 0.86 8.22
C GLU A 337 -17.49 0.22 6.92
N ILE A 338 -18.35 -0.50 6.20
CA ILE A 338 -18.05 -1.07 4.87
C ILE A 338 -17.63 0.04 3.91
N LEU A 339 -18.43 1.11 3.84
CA LEU A 339 -18.16 2.25 2.96
C LEU A 339 -16.86 2.95 3.35
N GLN A 340 -16.68 3.30 4.63
CA GLN A 340 -15.51 4.01 5.12
C GLN A 340 -14.22 3.21 4.87
N THR A 341 -14.23 1.92 5.18
CA THR A 341 -13.08 1.02 4.95
C THR A 341 -12.75 0.93 3.45
N TYR A 342 -13.77 0.80 2.60
CA TYR A 342 -13.53 0.75 1.15
C TYR A 342 -12.97 2.07 0.59
N LEU A 343 -13.40 3.21 1.10
CA LEU A 343 -12.85 4.52 0.73
C LEU A 343 -11.39 4.66 1.18
N GLN A 344 -11.06 4.18 2.37
CA GLN A 344 -9.70 4.19 2.92
C GLN A 344 -8.73 3.29 2.11
N ARG A 345 -9.22 2.30 1.38
CA ARG A 345 -8.38 1.48 0.47
C ARG A 345 -7.53 2.33 -0.48
N TRP A 346 -7.97 3.53 -0.84
CA TRP A 346 -7.19 4.44 -1.69
C TRP A 346 -5.79 4.76 -1.14
N GLU A 347 -5.56 4.57 0.14
CA GLU A 347 -4.25 4.79 0.77
C GLU A 347 -3.15 3.89 0.18
N ILE A 348 -3.48 2.68 -0.29
CA ILE A 348 -2.48 1.81 -0.93
C ILE A 348 -2.03 2.37 -2.30
N GLU A 349 -2.92 3.05 -3.01
CA GLU A 349 -2.57 3.73 -4.27
C GLU A 349 -1.66 4.95 -4.01
N ILE A 350 -1.88 5.64 -2.87
CA ILE A 350 -0.99 6.69 -2.38
C ILE A 350 0.39 6.10 -2.04
N ASN A 351 0.44 4.95 -1.36
CA ASN A 351 1.71 4.26 -1.10
C ASN A 351 2.46 3.98 -2.41
N PHE A 352 1.83 3.35 -3.40
CA PHE A 352 2.46 3.05 -4.69
C PHE A 352 2.97 4.29 -5.41
N ARG A 353 2.22 5.40 -5.35
CA ARG A 353 2.66 6.67 -5.91
C ARG A 353 3.92 7.16 -5.21
N ASP A 354 3.93 7.21 -3.89
CA ASP A 354 5.00 7.78 -3.09
C ASP A 354 6.26 6.89 -3.10
N GLU A 355 6.09 5.58 -3.03
CA GLU A 355 7.15 4.59 -3.19
C GLU A 355 7.83 4.71 -4.56
N LYS A 356 7.08 4.97 -5.62
CA LYS A 356 7.63 5.16 -6.97
C LYS A 356 8.24 6.54 -7.16
N SER A 357 7.52 7.60 -6.80
CA SER A 357 7.92 8.97 -7.13
C SER A 357 8.93 9.56 -6.14
N ILE A 358 8.87 9.15 -4.86
CA ILE A 358 9.69 9.73 -3.78
C ILE A 358 10.82 8.78 -3.38
N PHE A 359 10.53 7.48 -3.20
CA PHE A 359 11.52 6.49 -2.79
C PHE A 359 12.17 5.73 -3.96
N GLY A 360 11.65 5.90 -5.18
CA GLY A 360 12.20 5.29 -6.39
C GLY A 360 12.28 3.76 -6.39
N ILE A 361 11.35 3.08 -5.70
CA ILE A 361 11.33 1.62 -5.50
C ILE A 361 11.51 0.81 -6.80
N HIS A 362 11.03 1.35 -7.92
CA HIS A 362 11.08 0.73 -9.24
C HIS A 362 12.37 1.02 -10.03
N GLN A 363 13.23 1.94 -9.53
CA GLN A 363 14.38 2.49 -10.26
C GLN A 363 15.65 1.68 -10.09
N SER A 364 15.67 0.70 -9.20
CA SER A 364 16.80 -0.21 -9.06
C SER A 364 17.04 -1.00 -10.34
N GLN A 365 18.31 -1.26 -10.65
CA GLN A 365 18.76 -2.05 -11.81
C GLN A 365 19.12 -3.49 -11.42
N THR A 366 18.55 -4.01 -10.34
CA THR A 366 18.74 -5.39 -9.90
C THR A 366 18.18 -6.38 -10.94
N ARG A 367 18.90 -7.50 -11.14
CA ARG A 367 18.57 -8.49 -12.17
C ARG A 367 18.39 -9.90 -11.62
N THR A 368 19.09 -10.25 -10.53
CA THR A 368 19.00 -11.57 -9.90
C THR A 368 17.65 -11.75 -9.22
N GLU A 369 17.16 -12.97 -9.19
CA GLU A 369 15.89 -13.32 -8.55
C GLU A 369 15.82 -12.81 -7.11
N THR A 370 16.86 -13.09 -6.34
CA THR A 370 16.97 -12.71 -4.93
C THR A 370 16.89 -11.21 -4.75
N ALA A 371 17.71 -10.43 -5.47
CA ALA A 371 17.74 -8.99 -5.35
C ALA A 371 16.42 -8.33 -5.82
N ILE A 372 15.72 -8.93 -6.80
CA ILE A 372 14.41 -8.47 -7.25
C ILE A 372 13.35 -8.68 -6.17
N LYS A 373 13.43 -9.77 -5.40
CA LYS A 373 12.51 -10.03 -4.29
C LYS A 373 12.80 -9.13 -3.09
N THR A 374 14.07 -8.95 -2.74
CA THR A 374 14.48 -8.34 -1.47
C THR A 374 14.61 -6.82 -1.52
N TYR A 375 15.19 -6.24 -2.60
CA TYR A 375 15.41 -4.79 -2.65
C TYR A 375 14.11 -3.97 -2.63
N PRO A 376 13.10 -4.25 -3.48
CA PRO A 376 11.84 -3.49 -3.40
C PRO A 376 11.11 -3.68 -2.08
N ALA A 377 11.13 -4.89 -1.51
CA ALA A 377 10.55 -5.15 -0.21
C ALA A 377 11.26 -4.36 0.91
N PHE A 378 12.59 -4.26 0.86
CA PHE A 378 13.37 -3.41 1.75
C PHE A 378 12.96 -1.93 1.64
N ILE A 379 12.80 -1.39 0.44
CA ILE A 379 12.39 0.01 0.23
C ILE A 379 10.96 0.24 0.72
N ALA A 380 10.03 -0.69 0.49
CA ALA A 380 8.67 -0.59 1.00
C ALA A 380 8.62 -0.62 2.53
N ALA A 381 9.41 -1.48 3.19
CA ALA A 381 9.54 -1.50 4.64
C ALA A 381 10.15 -0.19 5.17
N ALA A 382 11.18 0.33 4.49
CA ALA A 382 11.80 1.61 4.81
C ALA A 382 10.82 2.79 4.71
N TYR A 383 9.97 2.81 3.68
CA TYR A 383 8.88 3.76 3.56
C TYR A 383 7.90 3.64 4.74
N GLY A 384 7.55 2.42 5.14
CA GLY A 384 6.71 2.17 6.32
C GLY A 384 7.32 2.75 7.60
N LEU A 385 8.61 2.46 7.89
CA LEU A 385 9.34 3.02 9.03
C LEU A 385 9.41 4.55 9.00
N PHE A 386 9.64 5.11 7.80
CA PHE A 386 9.68 6.56 7.62
C PHE A 386 8.33 7.21 7.96
N MET A 387 7.23 6.63 7.49
CA MET A 387 5.90 7.13 7.78
C MET A 387 5.54 6.98 9.27
N LEU A 388 5.93 5.88 9.91
CA LEU A 388 5.76 5.68 11.36
C LEU A 388 6.53 6.73 12.17
N ALA A 389 7.79 7.00 11.80
CA ALA A 389 8.58 8.05 12.44
C ALA A 389 7.93 9.44 12.30
N ALA A 390 7.39 9.73 11.12
CA ALA A 390 6.67 10.98 10.87
C ALA A 390 5.41 11.08 11.73
N LYS A 391 4.61 10.02 11.81
CA LYS A 391 3.39 9.98 12.62
C LYS A 391 3.67 10.03 14.12
N SER A 392 4.69 9.33 14.59
CA SER A 392 5.13 9.39 15.97
C SER A 392 5.56 10.80 16.38
N ARG A 393 6.26 11.53 15.50
CA ARG A 393 6.79 12.87 15.80
C ARG A 393 5.76 13.98 15.67
N TYR A 394 4.90 13.93 14.67
CA TYR A 394 4.03 15.04 14.29
C TYR A 394 2.53 14.75 14.52
N GLY A 395 2.15 13.49 14.76
CA GLY A 395 0.75 13.12 14.87
C GLY A 395 -0.02 13.49 13.60
N ASP A 396 -1.12 14.21 13.77
CA ASP A 396 -1.95 14.72 12.67
C ASP A 396 -1.64 16.17 12.30
N THR A 397 -0.63 16.77 12.93
CA THR A 397 -0.21 18.14 12.61
C THR A 397 0.52 18.19 11.27
N ASN A 398 0.46 19.35 10.63
CA ASN A 398 1.24 19.61 9.43
C ASN A 398 2.49 20.44 9.80
N PRO A 399 3.67 19.83 9.91
CA PRO A 399 4.90 20.53 10.28
C PRO A 399 5.51 21.32 9.12
N ALA A 400 4.99 21.17 7.89
CA ALA A 400 5.60 21.79 6.72
C ALA A 400 5.43 23.30 6.79
N VAL A 401 6.54 24.00 6.64
CA VAL A 401 6.57 25.46 6.50
C VAL A 401 6.56 25.77 4.99
N TYR A 402 5.60 26.58 4.58
CA TYR A 402 5.47 27.00 3.19
C TYR A 402 5.81 28.49 3.06
N PRO A 403 6.42 28.90 1.95
CA PRO A 403 6.54 30.31 1.63
C PRO A 403 5.17 30.99 1.64
N LYS A 404 5.13 32.29 2.03
CA LYS A 404 3.86 33.06 2.14
C LYS A 404 2.98 32.96 0.89
N TRP A 405 3.56 32.93 -0.29
CA TRP A 405 2.83 32.81 -1.57
C TRP A 405 2.17 31.45 -1.80
N ARG A 406 2.55 30.40 -1.04
CA ARG A 406 1.92 29.07 -1.05
C ARG A 406 0.98 28.81 0.15
N GLN A 407 0.90 29.72 1.12
CA GLN A 407 0.09 29.55 2.32
C GLN A 407 -1.43 29.78 2.09
N THR A 408 -1.88 29.89 0.85
CA THR A 408 -3.26 30.27 0.48
C THR A 408 -4.33 29.24 0.82
N LYS A 409 -3.99 28.03 1.28
CA LYS A 409 -4.96 26.99 1.65
C LYS A 409 -4.49 26.27 2.90
N THR A 410 -5.43 26.02 3.81
CA THR A 410 -5.21 25.11 4.94
C THR A 410 -4.90 23.71 4.41
N VAL A 411 -3.68 23.22 4.70
CA VAL A 411 -3.29 21.87 4.35
C VAL A 411 -3.79 20.94 5.45
N TRP A 412 -4.81 20.18 5.14
CA TRP A 412 -5.46 19.26 6.09
C TRP A 412 -4.57 18.11 6.54
N ARG A 413 -3.60 17.72 5.70
CA ARG A 413 -2.78 16.54 5.90
C ARG A 413 -1.43 16.72 5.23
N SER A 414 -0.36 16.44 5.96
CA SER A 414 1.00 16.46 5.39
C SER A 414 1.18 15.34 4.37
N SER A 415 1.81 15.67 3.24
CA SER A 415 2.23 14.67 2.26
C SER A 415 3.52 13.98 2.69
N THR A 416 3.83 12.83 2.09
CA THR A 416 5.13 12.16 2.27
C THR A 416 6.29 13.07 1.87
N ALA A 417 6.13 13.88 0.81
CA ALA A 417 7.15 14.85 0.40
C ALA A 417 7.40 15.92 1.49
N ASN A 418 6.35 16.40 2.16
CA ASN A 418 6.50 17.33 3.28
C ASN A 418 7.32 16.71 4.43
N PHE A 419 7.01 15.48 4.81
CA PHE A 419 7.77 14.77 5.84
C PHE A 419 9.23 14.55 5.41
N LEU A 420 9.47 14.23 4.14
CA LEU A 420 10.83 14.05 3.63
C LEU A 420 11.61 15.36 3.63
N SER A 421 10.98 16.48 3.28
CA SER A 421 11.60 17.80 3.38
C SER A 421 11.98 18.12 4.83
N MET A 422 11.11 17.83 5.80
CA MET A 422 11.41 18.00 7.22
C MET A 422 12.56 17.11 7.69
N PHE A 423 12.58 15.83 7.26
CA PHE A 423 13.68 14.91 7.57
C PHE A 423 15.02 15.41 7.04
N ARG A 424 15.06 15.88 5.80
CA ARG A 424 16.26 16.45 5.16
C ARG A 424 16.73 17.71 5.87
N MET A 425 15.80 18.59 6.25
CA MET A 425 16.08 19.78 7.04
C MET A 425 16.74 19.44 8.37
N GLU A 426 16.14 18.55 9.15
CA GLU A 426 16.70 18.12 10.45
C GLU A 426 18.09 17.47 10.27
N SER A 427 18.28 16.71 9.19
CA SER A 427 19.58 16.10 8.85
C SER A 427 20.63 17.15 8.53
N LEU A 428 20.27 18.17 7.74
CA LEU A 428 21.17 19.29 7.38
C LEU A 428 21.55 20.10 8.63
N ILE A 429 20.59 20.50 9.44
CA ILE A 429 20.85 21.23 10.71
C ILE A 429 21.79 20.42 11.60
N SER A 430 21.52 19.12 11.78
CA SER A 430 22.40 18.26 12.60
C SER A 430 23.82 18.16 12.03
N ALA A 431 23.98 18.14 10.72
CA ALA A 431 25.30 18.10 10.07
C ALA A 431 26.06 19.42 10.28
N VAL A 432 25.40 20.56 10.13
CA VAL A 432 25.97 21.90 10.32
C VAL A 432 26.38 22.08 11.80
N GLN A 433 25.56 21.67 12.76
CA GLN A 433 25.89 21.72 14.17
C GLN A 433 27.13 20.88 14.52
N LYS A 434 27.23 19.66 13.96
CA LYS A 434 28.37 18.76 14.18
C LYS A 434 29.67 19.24 13.52
N SER A 435 29.60 20.01 12.45
CA SER A 435 30.77 20.56 11.78
C SER A 435 31.46 21.69 12.55
N GLY A 436 30.89 22.17 13.65
CA GLY A 436 31.40 23.30 14.41
C GLY A 436 31.18 24.65 13.72
N PHE A 437 30.53 24.66 12.54
CA PHE A 437 30.26 25.89 11.81
C PHE A 437 29.36 26.88 12.57
N MET A 438 28.65 26.38 13.58
CA MET A 438 27.79 27.18 14.49
C MET A 438 28.48 27.54 15.82
N SER A 439 29.65 27.02 16.10
CA SER A 439 30.46 27.44 17.25
C SER A 439 31.28 28.64 16.82
N SER A 440 30.71 29.83 16.95
CA SER A 440 31.49 31.06 16.80
C SER A 440 32.42 31.22 18.04
N PRO A 441 33.72 31.48 17.84
CA PRO A 441 34.51 32.06 18.89
C PRO A 441 33.94 33.46 19.21
N GLU A 442 34.16 33.94 20.38
CA GLU A 442 33.70 35.16 21.03
C GLU A 442 33.84 36.50 20.25
N ASP A 443 33.64 36.49 18.95
CA ASP A 443 33.73 37.71 18.14
C ASP A 443 32.34 38.18 17.72
N ASP A 444 32.04 39.45 18.02
CA ASP A 444 30.78 40.19 17.91
C ASP A 444 30.19 40.34 16.48
N THR A 445 30.68 39.62 15.53
CA THR A 445 30.07 39.49 14.21
C THR A 445 29.05 38.37 14.23
N LYS A 446 27.78 38.70 14.53
CA LYS A 446 26.64 37.83 14.28
C LYS A 446 26.80 37.20 12.94
N PRO A 447 26.85 35.87 12.83
CA PRO A 447 26.93 35.25 11.49
C PRO A 447 25.67 35.64 10.72
N LEU A 448 25.87 36.28 9.60
CA LEU A 448 24.85 36.80 8.67
C LEU A 448 23.78 35.74 8.26
N LEU A 449 23.98 34.49 8.64
CA LEU A 449 23.13 33.34 8.30
C LEU A 449 22.05 33.01 9.33
N PHE A 450 22.05 33.57 10.54
CA PHE A 450 21.22 33.08 11.66
C PHE A 450 20.09 34.00 12.09
N ASP A 451 20.06 35.24 11.62
CA ASP A 451 18.95 36.18 11.88
C ASP A 451 17.89 36.15 10.74
N THR A 452 18.10 35.32 9.75
CA THR A 452 17.16 35.14 8.65
C THR A 452 16.25 33.94 8.87
N ASP A 453 15.00 34.11 8.51
CA ASP A 453 14.04 33.01 8.40
C ASP A 453 14.61 31.90 7.50
N TRP A 454 15.10 30.83 8.10
CA TRP A 454 15.67 29.65 7.43
C TRP A 454 14.67 28.92 6.55
N THR A 455 13.41 29.28 6.60
CA THR A 455 12.31 28.66 5.86
C THR A 455 12.57 28.66 4.36
N ALA A 456 13.05 29.81 3.82
CA ALA A 456 13.24 29.94 2.37
C ALA A 456 14.47 29.16 1.84
N PRO A 457 15.68 29.27 2.47
CA PRO A 457 16.82 28.45 2.07
C PRO A 457 16.58 26.95 2.22
N ILE A 458 15.93 26.53 3.31
CA ILE A 458 15.60 25.11 3.54
C ILE A 458 14.59 24.62 2.53
N TYR A 459 13.54 25.41 2.26
CA TYR A 459 12.58 25.07 1.23
C TYR A 459 13.25 24.91 -0.15
N ALA A 460 14.16 25.79 -0.50
CA ALA A 460 14.92 25.70 -1.76
C ALA A 460 15.85 24.50 -1.81
N ALA A 461 16.44 24.09 -0.67
CA ALA A 461 17.35 22.95 -0.59
C ALA A 461 16.63 21.59 -0.53
N THR A 462 15.34 21.56 -0.18
CA THR A 462 14.59 20.30 0.09
C THR A 462 13.46 20.01 -0.90
N ASN A 463 13.16 20.94 -1.81
CA ASN A 463 12.17 20.84 -2.88
C ASN A 463 12.75 21.10 -4.27
#